data_af91297ba12d1da98c8db290aa601219
#
_entry.id   af91297ba12d1da98c8db290aa601219
#
_cell.length_a   1.000
_cell.length_b   1.000
_cell.length_c   1.000
_cell.angle_alpha   90.00
_cell.angle_beta   90.00
_cell.angle_gamma   90.00
#
_symmetry.space_group_name_H-M   'P 1'
#
loop_
_entity.id
_entity.type
_entity.pdbx_description
1 polymer ?
#
loop_
_entity_poly.entity_id
_entity_poly.type
_entity_poly.pdbx_seq_one_letter_code
_entity_poly.pdbx_strand_id
1 'polypeptide(L)'
;MSVLGACVALAPAGAWAEECDRGAADVSWVRLAGAEAQCPSAAQFRAEISRRLGRDLVTTGKVASIEAMVQGQPGAWSATIRTQLCDGAPPTVREFSDHGQSCDGIVAAAAVHIMLTTDPEAALSPPAEAPPPPAAAPAPPPPPPPPAAV
;
A
#
# COMPACT_ATOMS: atom_id res chain seq x y z
N MET A 1 -2.94 64.33 -27.80
CA MET A 1 -3.65 63.12 -27.40
C MET A 1 -2.65 61.97 -27.49
N SER A 2 -2.08 61.56 -26.33
CA SER A 2 -1.07 60.48 -26.25
C SER A 2 -1.76 59.22 -25.72
N VAL A 3 -1.74 58.15 -26.52
CA VAL A 3 -2.28 56.86 -26.15
C VAL A 3 -1.13 56.06 -25.54
N LEU A 4 -1.17 55.85 -24.20
CA LEU A 4 -0.27 54.91 -23.54
C LEU A 4 -0.79 53.49 -23.80
N GLY A 5 -0.04 52.70 -24.59
CA GLY A 5 -0.23 51.26 -24.73
C GLY A 5 0.32 50.54 -23.53
N ALA A 6 -0.55 49.89 -22.73
CA ALA A 6 -0.15 48.99 -21.67
C ALA A 6 0.19 47.61 -22.27
N CYS A 7 1.47 47.27 -22.29
CA CYS A 7 1.94 45.91 -22.56
C CYS A 7 1.63 45.03 -21.34
N VAL A 8 0.60 44.19 -21.45
CA VAL A 8 0.40 43.08 -20.52
C VAL A 8 1.37 41.98 -20.85
N ALA A 9 2.40 41.83 -20.02
CA ALA A 9 3.30 40.68 -20.09
C ALA A 9 2.54 39.44 -19.63
N LEU A 10 2.15 38.56 -20.54
CA LEU A 10 1.74 37.20 -20.21
C LEU A 10 3.00 36.48 -19.70
N ALA A 11 3.06 36.28 -18.39
CA ALA A 11 4.01 35.34 -17.81
C ALA A 11 3.70 33.93 -18.36
N PRO A 12 4.70 33.19 -18.88
CA PRO A 12 4.48 31.81 -19.23
C PRO A 12 4.13 31.09 -17.93
N ALA A 13 2.96 30.47 -17.89
CA ALA A 13 2.64 29.45 -16.88
C ALA A 13 3.61 28.31 -17.14
N GLY A 14 4.83 28.44 -16.57
CA GLY A 14 5.82 27.39 -16.53
C GLY A 14 5.19 26.22 -15.78
N ALA A 15 4.76 25.25 -16.55
CA ALA A 15 4.30 23.98 -16.04
C ALA A 15 5.44 23.38 -15.20
N TRP A 16 5.26 23.40 -13.91
CA TRP A 16 5.95 22.52 -12.98
C TRP A 16 5.33 21.12 -13.20
N ALA A 17 5.62 20.52 -14.34
CA ALA A 17 5.47 19.08 -14.48
C ALA A 17 6.56 18.47 -13.59
N GLU A 18 6.26 18.33 -12.30
CA GLU A 18 7.05 17.48 -11.42
C GLU A 18 7.03 16.11 -12.08
N GLU A 19 8.20 15.68 -12.49
CA GLU A 19 8.43 14.40 -13.12
C GLU A 19 7.93 13.32 -12.15
N CYS A 20 6.82 12.66 -12.51
CA CYS A 20 6.22 11.62 -11.71
C CYS A 20 7.15 10.41 -11.68
N ASP A 21 7.73 10.11 -10.56
CA ASP A 21 8.59 8.95 -10.37
C ASP A 21 7.70 7.70 -10.21
N ARG A 22 7.73 6.80 -11.19
CA ARG A 22 6.92 5.57 -11.18
C ARG A 22 7.38 4.66 -10.05
N GLY A 23 6.47 4.29 -9.17
CA GLY A 23 6.73 3.35 -8.09
C GLY A 23 6.83 3.95 -6.71
N ALA A 24 6.70 5.27 -6.54
CA ALA A 24 6.59 5.91 -5.24
C ALA A 24 5.14 6.30 -4.96
N ALA A 25 4.62 5.99 -3.78
CA ALA A 25 3.30 6.41 -3.34
C ALA A 25 3.31 6.78 -1.86
N ASP A 26 2.66 7.88 -1.53
CA ASP A 26 2.32 8.18 -0.14
C ASP A 26 0.99 7.52 0.19
N VAL A 27 1.03 6.48 1.02
CA VAL A 27 -0.15 5.69 1.40
C VAL A 27 -0.53 6.01 2.83
N SER A 28 -1.70 6.60 2.98
CA SER A 28 -2.39 6.81 4.25
C SER A 28 -3.44 5.72 4.45
N TRP A 29 -3.41 5.05 5.60
CA TRP A 29 -4.38 4.04 6.00
C TRP A 29 -5.08 4.47 7.29
N VAL A 30 -6.36 4.81 7.18
CA VAL A 30 -7.18 5.33 8.28
C VAL A 30 -8.24 4.31 8.67
N ARG A 31 -8.25 3.93 9.93
CA ARG A 31 -9.27 3.06 10.51
C ARG A 31 -10.33 3.93 11.17
N LEU A 32 -11.55 3.82 10.70
CA LEU A 32 -12.71 4.49 11.28
C LEU A 32 -13.45 3.55 12.25
N ALA A 33 -14.56 4.03 12.79
CA ALA A 33 -15.34 3.32 13.81
C ALA A 33 -15.58 1.84 13.48
N GLY A 34 -15.25 0.97 14.42
CA GLY A 34 -15.37 -0.48 14.32
C GLY A 34 -14.14 -1.19 13.72
N ALA A 35 -13.30 -0.47 12.97
CA ALA A 35 -12.14 -1.05 12.30
C ALA A 35 -10.87 -1.07 13.17
N GLU A 36 -10.78 -0.26 14.20
CA GLU A 36 -9.55 -0.07 15.00
C GLU A 36 -9.04 -1.34 15.67
N ALA A 37 -9.95 -2.19 16.10
CA ALA A 37 -9.60 -3.41 16.83
C ALA A 37 -9.35 -4.62 15.91
N GLN A 38 -9.88 -4.60 14.67
CA GLN A 38 -9.91 -5.78 13.82
C GLN A 38 -9.12 -5.63 12.52
N CYS A 39 -8.93 -4.40 12.05
CA CYS A 39 -8.12 -4.12 10.87
C CYS A 39 -6.66 -3.80 11.25
N PRO A 40 -5.70 -4.11 10.40
CA PRO A 40 -4.29 -3.84 10.66
C PRO A 40 -4.04 -2.34 10.84
N SER A 41 -3.04 -2.01 11.63
CA SER A 41 -2.54 -0.63 11.75
C SER A 41 -1.92 -0.16 10.42
N ALA A 42 -1.72 1.15 10.26
CA ALA A 42 -1.08 1.70 9.07
C ALA A 42 0.32 1.10 8.80
N ALA A 43 1.09 0.84 9.87
CA ALA A 43 2.41 0.21 9.73
C ALA A 43 2.32 -1.23 9.23
N GLN A 44 1.39 -2.02 9.77
CA GLN A 44 1.14 -3.40 9.34
C GLN A 44 0.63 -3.46 7.90
N PHE A 45 -0.27 -2.56 7.52
CA PHE A 45 -0.80 -2.48 6.17
C PHE A 45 0.29 -2.14 5.15
N ARG A 46 1.16 -1.15 5.44
CA ARG A 46 2.31 -0.83 4.58
C ARG A 46 3.29 -2.00 4.46
N ALA A 47 3.61 -2.67 5.57
CA ALA A 47 4.47 -3.85 5.55
C ALA A 47 3.89 -4.98 4.69
N GLU A 48 2.57 -5.18 4.71
CA GLU A 48 1.88 -6.15 3.86
C GLU A 48 1.99 -5.78 2.37
N ILE A 49 1.81 -4.51 2.01
CA ILE A 49 2.00 -4.05 0.63
C ILE A 49 3.45 -4.24 0.18
N SER A 50 4.44 -3.83 1.01
CA SER A 50 5.86 -4.00 0.69
C SER A 50 6.24 -5.46 0.52
N ARG A 51 5.70 -6.34 1.36
CA ARG A 51 5.91 -7.78 1.24
C ARG A 51 5.38 -8.34 -0.08
N ARG A 52 4.19 -7.91 -0.52
CA ARG A 52 3.59 -8.33 -1.79
C ARG A 52 4.32 -7.79 -3.01
N LEU A 53 4.81 -6.56 -2.93
CA LEU A 53 5.62 -5.94 -3.99
C LEU A 53 7.06 -6.49 -4.05
N GLY A 54 7.52 -7.20 -3.00
CA GLY A 54 8.90 -7.66 -2.89
C GLY A 54 9.93 -6.54 -2.71
N ARG A 55 9.47 -5.33 -2.39
CA ARG A 55 10.29 -4.13 -2.16
C ARG A 55 9.57 -3.15 -1.25
N ASP A 56 10.30 -2.25 -0.63
CA ASP A 56 9.69 -1.19 0.16
C ASP A 56 8.89 -0.22 -0.71
N LEU A 57 7.74 0.19 -0.17
CA LEU A 57 7.00 1.32 -0.73
C LEU A 57 7.88 2.56 -0.59
N VAL A 58 8.37 3.06 -1.71
CA VAL A 58 9.17 4.28 -1.73
C VAL A 58 8.22 5.46 -1.50
N THR A 59 8.44 6.19 -0.41
CA THR A 59 7.66 7.38 -0.07
C THR A 59 8.33 8.68 -0.56
N THR A 60 9.53 8.59 -1.13
CA THR A 60 10.29 9.72 -1.66
C THR A 60 10.13 9.81 -3.17
N GLY A 61 9.41 10.81 -3.60
CA GLY A 61 9.03 11.04 -4.99
C GLY A 61 7.51 11.07 -5.12
N LYS A 62 6.97 12.11 -5.74
CA LYS A 62 5.52 12.28 -5.80
C LYS A 62 4.95 11.54 -6.99
N VAL A 63 4.47 10.34 -6.80
CA VAL A 63 3.75 9.63 -7.88
C VAL A 63 2.26 9.61 -7.63
N ALA A 64 1.88 9.25 -6.42
CA ALA A 64 0.50 9.23 -6.03
C ALA A 64 0.37 9.52 -4.53
N SER A 65 -0.69 10.20 -4.16
CA SER A 65 -1.20 10.22 -2.79
C SER A 65 -2.41 9.31 -2.75
N ILE A 66 -2.37 8.31 -1.90
CA ILE A 66 -3.44 7.33 -1.75
C ILE A 66 -3.93 7.36 -0.31
N GLU A 67 -5.17 7.74 -0.13
CA GLU A 67 -5.85 7.71 1.15
C GLU A 67 -6.86 6.58 1.15
N ALA A 68 -6.67 5.61 2.03
CA ALA A 68 -7.59 4.49 2.22
C ALA A 68 -8.23 4.57 3.61
N MET A 69 -9.53 4.73 3.64
CA MET A 69 -10.34 4.75 4.85
C MET A 69 -11.11 3.45 4.95
N VAL A 70 -10.97 2.73 6.07
CA VAL A 70 -11.68 1.48 6.33
C VAL A 70 -12.58 1.63 7.55
N GLN A 71 -13.80 1.09 7.45
CA GLN A 71 -14.78 1.07 8.51
C GLN A 71 -15.62 -0.21 8.47
N GLY A 72 -16.30 -0.51 9.56
CA GLY A 72 -17.24 -1.61 9.61
C GLY A 72 -17.03 -2.54 10.81
N GLN A 73 -17.65 -3.69 10.71
CA GLN A 73 -17.68 -4.74 11.71
C GLN A 73 -17.81 -6.10 11.02
N PRO A 74 -17.62 -7.22 11.73
CA PRO A 74 -17.80 -8.55 11.16
C PRO A 74 -19.10 -8.67 10.37
N GLY A 75 -18.99 -9.12 9.11
CA GLY A 75 -20.10 -9.25 8.19
C GLY A 75 -20.48 -7.99 7.40
N ALA A 76 -19.87 -6.84 7.68
CA ALA A 76 -20.16 -5.57 6.99
C ALA A 76 -18.96 -4.62 7.00
N TRP A 77 -17.97 -4.91 6.16
CA TRP A 77 -16.79 -4.08 5.98
C TRP A 77 -16.90 -3.20 4.76
N SER A 78 -16.37 -2.00 4.81
CA SER A 78 -16.20 -1.13 3.65
C SER A 78 -14.90 -0.37 3.69
N ALA A 79 -14.35 -0.09 2.51
CA ALA A 79 -13.21 0.80 2.35
C ALA A 79 -13.46 1.77 1.21
N THR A 80 -13.07 3.02 1.42
CA THR A 80 -13.04 4.07 0.40
C THR A 80 -11.59 4.43 0.14
N ILE A 81 -11.15 4.32 -1.10
CA ILE A 81 -9.78 4.67 -1.52
C ILE A 81 -9.85 5.86 -2.44
N ARG A 82 -9.22 6.94 -2.04
CA ARG A 82 -9.01 8.13 -2.84
C ARG A 82 -7.58 8.15 -3.36
N THR A 83 -7.42 8.23 -4.66
CA THR A 83 -6.12 8.29 -5.33
C THR A 83 -5.98 9.60 -6.08
N GLN A 84 -4.90 10.33 -5.80
CA GLN A 84 -4.48 11.52 -6.52
C GLN A 84 -3.15 11.23 -7.18
N LEU A 85 -3.11 11.24 -8.50
CA LEU A 85 -1.88 11.11 -9.27
C LEU A 85 -1.18 12.47 -9.39
N CYS A 86 0.13 12.45 -9.58
CA CYS A 86 0.94 13.67 -9.71
C CYS A 86 0.83 14.32 -11.11
N ASP A 87 0.19 13.66 -12.07
CA ASP A 87 -0.03 14.16 -13.44
C ASP A 87 -1.05 15.30 -13.54
N GLY A 88 -1.62 15.70 -12.40
CA GLY A 88 -2.65 16.74 -12.34
C GLY A 88 -4.05 16.26 -12.72
N ALA A 89 -4.23 14.97 -13.00
CA ALA A 89 -5.56 14.41 -13.22
C ALA A 89 -6.44 14.56 -11.96
N PRO A 90 -7.76 14.69 -12.11
CA PRO A 90 -8.66 14.75 -10.97
C PRO A 90 -8.57 13.46 -10.14
N PRO A 91 -8.70 13.56 -8.79
CA PRO A 91 -8.63 12.40 -7.93
C PRO A 91 -9.70 11.38 -8.28
N THR A 92 -9.35 10.11 -8.22
CA THR A 92 -10.30 9.01 -8.36
C THR A 92 -10.69 8.47 -6.99
N VAL A 93 -11.95 8.00 -6.87
CA VAL A 93 -12.46 7.36 -5.66
C VAL A 93 -12.94 5.97 -6.03
N ARG A 94 -12.56 4.99 -5.21
CA ARG A 94 -13.02 3.61 -5.32
C ARG A 94 -13.58 3.15 -3.98
N GLU A 95 -14.70 2.44 -4.03
CA GLU A 95 -15.34 1.86 -2.87
C GLU A 95 -15.31 0.33 -2.98
N PHE A 96 -15.03 -0.30 -1.85
CA PHE A 96 -15.00 -1.76 -1.70
C PHE A 96 -15.92 -2.15 -0.55
N SER A 97 -16.57 -3.29 -0.68
CA SER A 97 -17.40 -3.87 0.37
C SER A 97 -17.07 -5.35 0.53
N ASP A 98 -17.09 -5.83 1.77
CA ASP A 98 -16.87 -7.23 2.09
C ASP A 98 -17.81 -7.66 3.24
N HIS A 99 -18.35 -8.86 3.13
CA HIS A 99 -19.24 -9.47 4.11
C HIS A 99 -18.55 -10.57 4.95
N GLY A 100 -17.21 -10.63 4.89
CA GLY A 100 -16.41 -11.55 5.70
C GLY A 100 -16.49 -11.26 7.20
N GLN A 101 -16.11 -12.24 8.00
CA GLN A 101 -16.05 -12.09 9.45
C GLN A 101 -14.82 -11.34 9.93
N SER A 102 -13.79 -11.22 9.08
CA SER A 102 -12.57 -10.46 9.35
C SER A 102 -12.41 -9.30 8.35
N CYS A 103 -11.51 -8.37 8.68
CA CYS A 103 -11.13 -7.26 7.80
C CYS A 103 -10.25 -7.70 6.61
N ASP A 104 -9.83 -8.97 6.54
CA ASP A 104 -8.80 -9.43 5.61
C ASP A 104 -9.18 -9.24 4.14
N GLY A 105 -10.47 -9.46 3.78
CA GLY A 105 -10.94 -9.28 2.42
C GLY A 105 -10.81 -7.83 1.94
N ILE A 106 -11.20 -6.87 2.78
CA ILE A 106 -11.06 -5.44 2.50
C ILE A 106 -9.58 -5.03 2.42
N VAL A 107 -8.75 -5.53 3.34
CA VAL A 107 -7.29 -5.28 3.34
C VAL A 107 -6.66 -5.79 2.06
N ALA A 108 -7.02 -7.01 1.63
CA ALA A 108 -6.51 -7.59 0.40
C ALA A 108 -6.93 -6.79 -0.84
N ALA A 109 -8.21 -6.39 -0.94
CA ALA A 109 -8.72 -5.59 -2.04
C ALA A 109 -8.04 -4.22 -2.12
N ALA A 110 -7.88 -3.54 -0.97
CA ALA A 110 -7.18 -2.27 -0.88
C ALA A 110 -5.70 -2.41 -1.30
N ALA A 111 -5.00 -3.42 -0.81
CA ALA A 111 -3.61 -3.67 -1.16
C ALA A 111 -3.42 -3.92 -2.66
N VAL A 112 -4.26 -4.76 -3.27
CA VAL A 112 -4.23 -5.01 -4.73
C VAL A 112 -4.47 -3.74 -5.52
N HIS A 113 -5.47 -2.93 -5.12
CA HIS A 113 -5.74 -1.66 -5.80
C HIS A 113 -4.54 -0.70 -5.73
N ILE A 114 -3.91 -0.57 -4.56
CA ILE A 114 -2.73 0.27 -4.37
C ILE A 114 -1.57 -0.24 -5.23
N MET A 115 -1.29 -1.54 -5.22
CA MET A 115 -0.24 -2.14 -6.04
C MET A 115 -0.45 -1.90 -7.54
N LEU A 116 -1.66 -2.13 -8.04
CA LEU A 116 -2.01 -1.87 -9.45
C LEU A 116 -1.86 -0.39 -9.83
N THR A 117 -2.08 0.51 -8.90
CA THR A 117 -1.92 1.95 -9.13
C THR A 117 -0.46 2.39 -9.13
N THR A 118 0.36 1.80 -8.25
CA THR A 118 1.76 2.21 -8.04
C THR A 118 2.74 1.44 -8.93
N ASP A 119 2.51 0.15 -9.12
CA ASP A 119 3.37 -0.75 -9.89
C ASP A 119 2.54 -1.90 -10.49
N PRO A 120 1.86 -1.65 -11.62
CA PRO A 120 1.02 -2.67 -12.25
C PRO A 120 1.82 -3.90 -12.71
N GLU A 121 3.09 -3.76 -13.06
CA GLU A 121 3.92 -4.88 -13.50
C GLU A 121 4.25 -5.81 -12.32
N ALA A 122 4.64 -5.24 -11.16
CA ALA A 122 4.87 -6.01 -9.96
C ALA A 122 3.58 -6.67 -9.43
N ALA A 123 2.45 -5.97 -9.54
CA ALA A 123 1.16 -6.50 -9.10
C ALA A 123 0.69 -7.71 -9.92
N LEU A 124 1.09 -7.81 -11.18
CA LEU A 124 0.74 -8.90 -12.10
C LEU A 124 1.80 -10.02 -12.14
N SER A 125 2.96 -9.80 -11.52
CA SER A 125 4.01 -10.80 -11.41
C SER A 125 3.62 -11.91 -10.43
N PRO A 126 3.98 -13.18 -10.69
CA PRO A 126 3.79 -14.23 -9.71
C PRO A 126 4.51 -13.86 -8.40
N PRO A 127 3.95 -14.20 -7.23
CA PRO A 127 4.63 -13.99 -5.97
C PRO A 127 6.03 -14.60 -6.02
N ALA A 128 7.04 -13.83 -5.60
CA ALA A 128 8.40 -14.36 -5.50
C ALA A 128 8.34 -15.64 -4.65
N GLU A 129 8.86 -16.74 -5.19
CA GLU A 129 8.90 -18.01 -4.49
C GLU A 129 9.56 -17.80 -3.12
N ALA A 130 8.82 -18.12 -2.06
CA ALA A 130 9.34 -17.93 -0.72
C ALA A 130 10.66 -18.69 -0.59
N PRO A 131 11.71 -18.08 -0.01
CA PRO A 131 12.97 -18.80 0.18
C PRO A 131 12.70 -20.13 0.90
N PRO A 132 13.33 -21.23 0.48
CA PRO A 132 13.09 -22.52 1.08
C PRO A 132 13.31 -22.41 2.61
N PRO A 133 12.43 -23.03 3.41
CA PRO A 133 12.57 -22.98 4.85
C PRO A 133 14.00 -23.38 5.23
N PRO A 134 14.63 -22.71 6.21
CA PRO A 134 15.95 -23.05 6.67
C PRO A 134 16.01 -24.56 6.93
N ALA A 135 17.02 -25.22 6.39
CA ALA A 135 17.20 -26.64 6.60
C ALA A 135 17.07 -26.94 8.10
N ALA A 136 16.17 -27.84 8.46
CA ALA A 136 15.93 -28.18 9.85
C ALA A 136 17.28 -28.49 10.52
N ALA A 137 17.57 -27.77 11.61
CA ALA A 137 18.77 -28.04 12.37
C ALA A 137 18.84 -29.56 12.71
N PRO A 138 20.02 -30.18 12.62
CA PRO A 138 20.16 -31.60 12.96
C PRO A 138 19.55 -31.86 14.34
N ALA A 139 18.73 -32.90 14.44
CA ALA A 139 18.13 -33.26 15.71
C ALA A 139 19.25 -33.50 16.76
N PRO A 140 19.07 -33.00 18.00
CA PRO A 140 20.04 -33.23 19.06
C PRO A 140 20.25 -34.75 19.24
N PRO A 141 21.48 -35.22 19.54
CA PRO A 141 21.77 -36.64 19.74
C PRO A 141 20.90 -37.18 20.89
N PRO A 142 20.45 -38.44 20.79
CA PRO A 142 19.65 -39.06 21.84
C PRO A 142 20.41 -39.06 23.17
N PRO A 143 19.72 -38.91 24.31
CA PRO A 143 20.34 -38.94 25.62
C PRO A 143 21.00 -40.30 25.87
N PRO A 144 22.13 -40.35 26.60
CA PRO A 144 22.81 -41.60 26.92
C PRO A 144 21.88 -42.52 27.73
N PRO A 145 21.98 -43.85 27.55
CA PRO A 145 21.19 -44.80 28.31
C PRO A 145 21.49 -44.68 29.81
N PRO A 146 20.52 -44.91 30.69
CA PRO A 146 20.72 -44.87 32.12
C PRO A 146 21.70 -45.95 32.56
N PRO A 147 22.55 -45.68 33.58
CA PRO A 147 23.50 -46.70 34.09
C PRO A 147 22.73 -47.91 34.57
N ALA A 148 23.25 -49.09 34.20
CA ALA A 148 22.71 -50.37 34.62
C ALA A 148 22.74 -50.44 36.17
N ALA A 149 21.59 -50.70 36.79
CA ALA A 149 21.55 -50.96 38.23
C ALA A 149 22.31 -52.23 38.53
N VAL A 150 23.30 -52.10 39.39
CA VAL A 150 24.07 -53.23 39.98
C VAL A 150 23.33 -53.74 41.21
#